data_2ed0f5ec9d67e1598bd58fa13f487f8f
#
_entry.id   2ed0f5ec9d67e1598bd58fa13f487f8f
#
_cell.length_a   1.000
_cell.length_b   1.000
_cell.length_c   1.000
_cell.angle_alpha   90.00
_cell.angle_beta   90.00
_cell.angle_gamma   90.00
#
_symmetry.space_group_name_H-M   'P 1'
#
loop_
_entity.id
_entity.type
_entity.pdbx_description
1 polymer ?
#
loop_
_entity_poly.entity_id
_entity_poly.type
_entity_poly.pdbx_seq_one_letter_code
_entity_poly.pdbx_strand_id
1 'polypeptide(L)'
;LDGPRPRTSGALDQTSDTASVCRLSNASDIRGAMPSIDPLILFYTTFFSKPVDIASIQCEMPGRWTLDKRRISEAAAVVFHIPNFREVGDAYKYPGQYWVAWSMECGQNYKRLADPKFMRHFDIIMTHESRSDVWVPYLPRAVWWKDALARPIVPKTEEAPVALFQSAGLNYSGRVDLANELARHIKIDSYGRYRHNRSVSGPDLGSKTKIETIARHKFCLAMENSIEADYVTEKIYDAFMAGTVPIYLGAPNVDEFVPEHSFIDASAFASASDLAAYLQHLIATPQDYEAYFDWRSKPLPDNLVKRVQSLETPAFCRLMSVVRQRLEARTSTPSGRRTLPFGYRSYLRTKLRRWRKKVPS
;
A
#
# COMPACT_ATOMS: atom_id res chain seq x y z
N LEU A 1 -59.64 18.58 18.59
CA LEU A 1 -60.40 17.72 19.50
C LEU A 1 -59.38 16.83 20.21
N ASP A 2 -58.86 17.30 21.29
CA ASP A 2 -59.15 17.03 22.71
C ASP A 2 -58.60 15.67 23.20
N GLY A 3 -57.66 15.81 24.13
CA GLY A 3 -57.05 14.81 24.98
C GLY A 3 -58.04 14.15 25.97
N PRO A 4 -57.68 13.52 27.09
CA PRO A 4 -56.72 14.02 28.09
C PRO A 4 -55.83 12.97 28.80
N ARG A 5 -54.82 13.42 29.53
CA ARG A 5 -54.30 12.84 30.78
C ARG A 5 -55.36 13.04 31.89
N PRO A 6 -55.32 12.46 33.12
CA PRO A 6 -54.16 12.39 34.01
C PRO A 6 -54.17 11.34 35.20
N ARG A 7 -53.08 11.46 36.05
CA ARG A 7 -53.00 11.31 37.53
C ARG A 7 -53.03 9.89 38.13
N THR A 8 -52.35 9.58 39.13
CA THR A 8 -51.53 10.03 40.26
C THR A 8 -51.42 8.92 41.30
N SER A 9 -50.30 8.86 41.99
CA SER A 9 -50.09 8.72 43.43
C SER A 9 -50.18 7.34 44.10
N GLY A 10 -49.23 7.12 44.98
CA GLY A 10 -49.29 6.23 46.09
C GLY A 10 -47.90 5.94 46.68
N ALA A 11 -47.55 6.71 47.68
CA ALA A 11 -46.38 6.52 48.54
C ALA A 11 -46.69 5.60 49.73
N LEU A 12 -45.63 5.35 50.53
CA LEU A 12 -45.52 4.77 51.86
C LEU A 12 -45.26 3.24 51.86
N ASP A 13 -44.46 2.67 52.75
CA ASP A 13 -43.70 3.15 53.92
C ASP A 13 -42.67 2.08 54.30
N GLN A 14 -41.71 2.52 55.06
CA GLN A 14 -40.62 1.90 55.80
C GLN A 14 -40.90 0.48 56.39
N THR A 15 -39.86 -0.34 56.41
CA THR A 15 -39.29 -0.81 57.69
C THR A 15 -37.85 -1.42 57.47
N SER A 16 -37.02 -1.03 58.41
CA SER A 16 -35.67 -1.49 58.71
C SER A 16 -35.53 -2.99 58.91
N ASP A 17 -34.39 -3.57 58.41
CA ASP A 17 -33.67 -4.46 59.31
C ASP A 17 -32.17 -4.54 58.95
N THR A 18 -31.38 -4.41 59.98
CA THR A 18 -29.95 -4.45 60.05
C THR A 18 -29.40 -5.85 59.91
N ALA A 19 -28.47 -6.09 58.98
CA ALA A 19 -27.52 -7.18 59.13
C ALA A 19 -26.24 -6.99 58.31
N SER A 20 -25.18 -6.83 59.02
CA SER A 20 -23.82 -7.31 58.78
C SER A 20 -23.10 -6.90 57.49
N VAL A 21 -22.39 -5.79 57.59
CA VAL A 21 -21.35 -5.36 56.65
C VAL A 21 -20.14 -6.29 56.78
N CYS A 22 -20.02 -7.25 55.86
CA CYS A 22 -18.77 -7.93 55.62
C CYS A 22 -17.93 -7.02 54.72
N ARG A 23 -16.95 -6.28 55.31
CA ARG A 23 -15.94 -5.51 54.58
C ARG A 23 -15.05 -6.46 53.82
N LEU A 24 -15.33 -6.70 52.54
CA LEU A 24 -14.32 -7.15 51.61
C LEU A 24 -13.38 -5.97 51.36
N SER A 25 -12.16 -6.05 51.93
CA SER A 25 -11.06 -5.16 51.63
C SER A 25 -10.83 -5.11 50.12
N ASN A 26 -11.02 -3.93 49.55
CA ASN A 26 -10.53 -3.60 48.23
C ASN A 26 -9.01 -3.93 48.15
N ALA A 27 -8.68 -5.08 47.58
CA ALA A 27 -7.40 -5.29 46.97
C ALA A 27 -7.37 -4.36 45.73
N SER A 28 -7.07 -3.09 45.96
CA SER A 28 -6.76 -2.14 44.91
C SER A 28 -5.66 -2.74 44.06
N ASP A 29 -6.00 -2.99 42.82
CA ASP A 29 -5.10 -3.29 41.70
C ASP A 29 -3.80 -2.47 41.78
N ILE A 30 -2.76 -3.04 42.31
CA ILE A 30 -1.38 -2.63 42.07
C ILE A 30 -0.98 -3.35 40.76
N ARG A 31 -1.67 -3.06 39.68
CA ARG A 31 -1.05 -3.13 38.36
C ARG A 31 -0.20 -1.88 38.27
N GLY A 32 1.03 -1.99 38.73
CA GLY A 32 2.05 -0.97 38.46
C GLY A 32 1.99 -0.69 36.95
N ALA A 33 1.66 0.54 36.57
CA ALA A 33 1.67 0.99 35.19
C ALA A 33 3.08 0.68 34.66
N MET A 34 3.22 -0.33 33.81
CA MET A 34 4.47 -0.57 33.09
C MET A 34 4.85 0.75 32.43
N PRO A 35 6.10 1.22 32.60
CA PRO A 35 6.52 2.48 31.98
C PRO A 35 6.16 2.41 30.50
N SER A 36 5.41 3.37 30.02
CA SER A 36 4.97 3.40 28.63
C SER A 36 6.21 3.39 27.74
N ILE A 37 6.40 2.31 26.99
CA ILE A 37 7.52 2.23 26.04
C ILE A 37 7.30 3.32 25.00
N ASP A 38 8.24 4.26 24.89
CA ASP A 38 8.25 5.36 23.92
C ASP A 38 9.40 5.15 22.91
N PRO A 39 9.26 4.21 21.96
CA PRO A 39 10.36 3.84 21.08
C PRO A 39 10.68 4.93 20.07
N LEU A 40 11.97 5.13 19.83
CA LEU A 40 12.46 5.96 18.74
C LEU A 40 12.60 5.12 17.48
N ILE A 41 11.96 5.53 16.37
CA ILE A 41 12.12 4.93 15.03
C ILE A 41 12.89 5.90 14.16
N LEU A 42 13.98 5.41 13.56
CA LEU A 42 14.84 6.17 12.66
C LEU A 42 14.55 5.78 11.20
N PHE A 43 14.16 6.72 10.35
CA PHE A 43 14.21 6.54 8.89
C PHE A 43 15.63 6.84 8.40
N TYR A 44 16.35 5.78 8.03
CA TYR A 44 17.77 5.88 7.65
C TYR A 44 17.97 6.32 6.21
N THR A 45 17.07 5.97 5.32
CA THR A 45 17.10 6.34 3.90
C THR A 45 15.93 7.24 3.55
N THR A 46 16.05 7.94 2.42
CA THR A 46 14.94 8.70 1.85
C THR A 46 13.91 7.76 1.19
N PHE A 47 12.75 8.29 0.84
CA PHE A 47 11.76 7.66 -0.01
C PHE A 47 11.86 8.25 -1.42
N PHE A 48 12.41 7.50 -2.37
CA PHE A 48 12.68 7.97 -3.74
C PHE A 48 13.35 9.36 -3.80
N SER A 49 14.44 9.51 -3.02
CA SER A 49 15.24 10.76 -2.90
C SER A 49 14.54 11.94 -2.22
N LYS A 50 13.38 11.71 -1.60
CA LYS A 50 12.69 12.71 -0.75
C LYS A 50 12.75 12.28 0.71
N PRO A 51 13.02 13.20 1.66
CA PRO A 51 12.89 12.89 3.07
C PRO A 51 11.49 12.38 3.39
N VAL A 52 11.38 11.43 4.33
CA VAL A 52 10.08 11.03 4.87
C VAL A 52 9.49 12.20 5.66
N ASP A 53 8.26 12.56 5.40
CA ASP A 53 7.57 13.59 6.16
C ASP A 53 7.11 13.02 7.52
N ILE A 54 8.04 13.05 8.48
CA ILE A 54 7.77 12.55 9.84
C ILE A 54 6.83 13.47 10.63
N ALA A 55 6.67 14.74 10.24
CA ALA A 55 5.76 15.67 10.90
C ALA A 55 4.28 15.33 10.62
N SER A 56 3.99 14.73 9.50
CA SER A 56 2.65 14.27 9.13
C SER A 56 2.24 12.95 9.79
N ILE A 57 3.17 12.23 10.44
CA ILE A 57 2.87 10.94 11.07
C ILE A 57 2.15 11.18 12.41
N GLN A 58 0.86 10.92 12.43
CA GLN A 58 0.04 11.00 13.64
C GLN A 58 -0.44 9.60 14.03
N CYS A 59 -0.01 9.16 15.21
CA CYS A 59 -0.39 7.87 15.79
C CYS A 59 -0.97 8.08 17.17
N GLU A 60 -2.00 7.32 17.51
CA GLU A 60 -2.59 7.33 18.85
C GLU A 60 -1.61 6.81 19.92
N MET A 61 -0.73 5.90 19.52
CA MET A 61 0.28 5.32 20.39
C MET A 61 1.49 6.24 20.56
N PRO A 62 2.07 6.32 21.77
CA PRO A 62 3.32 7.05 21.97
C PRO A 62 4.47 6.42 21.19
N GLY A 63 5.29 7.29 20.61
CA GLY A 63 6.47 6.92 19.85
C GLY A 63 7.09 8.14 19.18
N ARG A 64 8.37 8.06 18.87
CA ARG A 64 9.13 9.15 18.29
C ARG A 64 9.73 8.76 16.94
N TRP A 65 9.80 9.73 16.06
CA TRP A 65 10.36 9.58 14.72
C TRP A 65 11.57 10.48 14.55
N THR A 66 12.58 10.05 13.82
CA THR A 66 13.74 10.87 13.49
C THR A 66 14.31 10.55 12.12
N LEU A 67 14.92 11.55 11.49
CA LEU A 67 15.74 11.42 10.28
C LEU A 67 17.23 11.55 10.60
N ASP A 68 17.59 11.89 11.85
CA ASP A 68 18.97 12.10 12.27
C ASP A 68 19.71 10.77 12.44
N LYS A 69 20.53 10.42 11.45
CA LYS A 69 21.31 9.18 11.42
C LYS A 69 22.31 9.06 12.58
N ARG A 70 22.70 10.18 13.23
CA ARG A 70 23.59 10.16 14.40
C ARG A 70 22.94 9.46 15.59
N ARG A 71 21.61 9.45 15.63
CA ARG A 71 20.81 8.82 16.68
C ARG A 71 20.57 7.32 16.46
N ILE A 72 21.29 6.70 15.53
CA ILE A 72 21.09 5.27 15.22
C ILE A 72 21.25 4.36 16.45
N SER A 73 22.16 4.69 17.39
CA SER A 73 22.36 3.89 18.61
C SER A 73 21.21 3.98 19.62
N GLU A 74 20.37 5.02 19.54
CA GLU A 74 19.22 5.25 20.41
C GLU A 74 17.93 4.61 19.84
N ALA A 75 17.91 4.35 18.53
CA ALA A 75 16.71 3.90 17.84
C ALA A 75 16.36 2.46 18.22
N ALA A 76 15.10 2.25 18.61
CA ALA A 76 14.52 0.91 18.80
C ALA A 76 14.32 0.20 17.47
N ALA A 77 13.99 0.96 16.42
CA ALA A 77 13.92 0.43 15.06
C ALA A 77 14.54 1.39 14.04
N VAL A 78 15.12 0.83 12.98
CA VAL A 78 15.76 1.58 11.90
C VAL A 78 15.14 1.13 10.58
N VAL A 79 14.53 2.06 9.87
CA VAL A 79 13.82 1.82 8.61
C VAL A 79 14.71 2.13 7.42
N PHE A 80 14.84 1.18 6.53
CA PHE A 80 15.57 1.29 5.27
C PHE A 80 14.60 1.12 4.10
N HIS A 81 14.37 2.17 3.32
CA HIS A 81 13.67 2.05 2.05
C HIS A 81 14.60 1.35 1.04
N ILE A 82 14.30 0.13 0.69
CA ILE A 82 15.20 -0.76 -0.06
C ILE A 82 15.53 -0.23 -1.46
N PRO A 83 14.61 0.42 -2.21
CA PRO A 83 14.96 1.11 -3.45
C PRO A 83 16.12 2.10 -3.30
N ASN A 84 16.20 2.77 -2.14
CA ASN A 84 17.26 3.73 -1.81
C ASN A 84 18.46 3.13 -1.05
N PHE A 85 18.63 1.81 -1.07
CA PHE A 85 19.73 1.14 -0.33
C PHE A 85 21.13 1.73 -0.63
N ARG A 86 21.36 2.33 -1.79
CA ARG A 86 22.63 2.98 -2.12
C ARG A 86 22.98 4.15 -1.19
N GLU A 87 21.99 4.76 -0.54
CA GLU A 87 22.20 5.81 0.46
C GLU A 87 22.76 5.28 1.78
N VAL A 88 22.65 3.96 2.01
CA VAL A 88 23.24 3.29 3.17
C VAL A 88 24.71 3.05 2.87
N GLY A 89 25.58 3.95 3.30
CA GLY A 89 27.03 3.78 3.18
C GLY A 89 27.50 2.56 3.97
N ASP A 90 27.66 2.72 5.28
CA ASP A 90 27.78 1.64 6.25
C ASP A 90 26.94 2.01 7.49
N ALA A 91 26.08 1.10 7.92
CA ALA A 91 25.30 1.19 9.15
C ALA A 91 25.67 0.04 10.08
N TYR A 92 25.58 0.27 11.38
CA TYR A 92 25.81 -0.77 12.39
C TYR A 92 24.50 -1.07 13.11
N LYS A 93 24.19 -2.35 13.28
CA LYS A 93 23.05 -2.78 14.09
C LYS A 93 23.49 -2.84 15.55
N TYR A 94 22.79 -2.12 16.40
CA TYR A 94 23.04 -2.11 17.85
C TYR A 94 22.22 -3.21 18.54
N PRO A 95 22.65 -3.69 19.71
CA PRO A 95 21.90 -4.69 20.46
C PRO A 95 20.46 -4.23 20.71
N GLY A 96 19.52 -5.11 20.46
CA GLY A 96 18.11 -4.84 20.68
C GLY A 96 17.40 -4.01 19.63
N GLN A 97 18.08 -3.52 18.61
CA GLN A 97 17.46 -2.85 17.48
C GLN A 97 16.71 -3.81 16.55
N TYR A 98 15.57 -3.36 16.05
CA TYR A 98 14.90 -3.97 14.91
C TYR A 98 15.23 -3.22 13.64
N TRP A 99 15.68 -3.93 12.62
CA TRP A 99 15.88 -3.37 11.30
C TRP A 99 14.70 -3.69 10.41
N VAL A 100 14.17 -2.69 9.74
CA VAL A 100 12.96 -2.74 8.92
C VAL A 100 13.33 -2.60 7.45
N ALA A 101 12.99 -3.59 6.64
CA ALA A 101 13.03 -3.46 5.18
C ALA A 101 11.71 -2.88 4.70
N TRP A 102 11.73 -1.68 4.13
CA TRP A 102 10.55 -1.01 3.59
C TRP A 102 10.61 -0.90 2.08
N SER A 103 9.56 -1.35 1.41
CA SER A 103 9.36 -1.14 -0.02
C SER A 103 7.90 -1.32 -0.41
N MET A 104 7.41 -0.49 -1.32
CA MET A 104 6.16 -0.72 -2.04
C MET A 104 6.43 -1.30 -3.44
N GLU A 105 7.69 -1.37 -3.85
CA GLU A 105 8.13 -1.93 -5.12
C GLU A 105 8.36 -3.43 -5.03
N CYS A 106 8.18 -4.13 -6.15
CA CYS A 106 8.33 -5.58 -6.24
C CYS A 106 9.78 -6.06 -6.41
N GLY A 107 9.99 -7.36 -6.17
CA GLY A 107 11.29 -8.00 -6.23
C GLY A 107 11.91 -8.02 -7.63
N GLN A 108 11.11 -8.04 -8.69
CA GLN A 108 11.61 -7.97 -10.06
C GLN A 108 12.24 -6.60 -10.37
N ASN A 109 11.63 -5.52 -9.88
CA ASN A 109 12.16 -4.16 -10.02
C ASN A 109 13.42 -3.93 -9.17
N TYR A 110 13.41 -4.46 -7.96
CA TYR A 110 14.50 -4.30 -6.99
C TYR A 110 14.99 -5.65 -6.47
N LYS A 111 15.90 -6.29 -7.20
CA LYS A 111 16.38 -7.68 -6.96
C LYS A 111 16.83 -7.97 -5.53
N ARG A 112 17.15 -6.95 -4.72
CA ARG A 112 17.46 -7.15 -3.29
C ARG A 112 16.27 -7.62 -2.48
N LEU A 113 15.05 -7.19 -2.84
CA LEU A 113 13.81 -7.64 -2.18
C LEU A 113 13.59 -9.16 -2.37
N ALA A 114 13.99 -9.68 -3.53
CA ALA A 114 13.92 -11.11 -3.84
C ALA A 114 15.18 -11.91 -3.40
N ASP A 115 16.19 -11.28 -2.78
CA ASP A 115 17.40 -11.96 -2.31
C ASP A 115 17.29 -12.34 -0.81
N PRO A 116 17.07 -13.63 -0.48
CA PRO A 116 16.95 -14.05 0.93
C PRO A 116 18.24 -13.76 1.74
N LYS A 117 19.42 -13.78 1.07
CA LYS A 117 20.71 -13.48 1.74
C LYS A 117 20.82 -12.02 2.13
N PHE A 118 20.15 -11.14 1.42
CA PHE A 118 20.05 -9.74 1.74
C PHE A 118 18.93 -9.50 2.77
N MET A 119 17.74 -10.03 2.53
CA MET A 119 16.56 -9.81 3.36
C MET A 119 16.71 -10.35 4.79
N ARG A 120 17.51 -11.39 5.01
CA ARG A 120 17.80 -11.94 6.37
C ARG A 120 18.44 -10.92 7.34
N HIS A 121 18.93 -9.79 6.86
CA HIS A 121 19.48 -8.73 7.73
C HIS A 121 18.40 -7.89 8.43
N PHE A 122 17.15 -8.05 8.00
CA PHE A 122 16.02 -7.31 8.53
C PHE A 122 15.15 -8.19 9.42
N ASP A 123 14.64 -7.61 10.50
CA ASP A 123 13.81 -8.30 11.49
C ASP A 123 12.32 -8.07 11.21
N ILE A 124 11.99 -6.98 10.52
CA ILE A 124 10.63 -6.58 10.18
C ILE A 124 10.58 -6.33 8.67
N ILE A 125 9.64 -6.95 8.02
CA ILE A 125 9.36 -6.76 6.59
C ILE A 125 8.13 -5.85 6.46
N MET A 126 8.27 -4.77 5.73
CA MET A 126 7.23 -3.78 5.49
C MET A 126 7.08 -3.55 3.98
N THR A 127 6.27 -4.38 3.32
CA THR A 127 6.12 -4.38 1.86
C THR A 127 4.67 -4.51 1.40
N HIS A 128 4.46 -4.50 0.07
CA HIS A 128 3.15 -4.71 -0.55
C HIS A 128 2.64 -6.15 -0.40
N GLU A 129 3.49 -7.11 -0.07
CA GLU A 129 3.09 -8.49 0.11
C GLU A 129 2.23 -8.66 1.37
N SER A 130 1.08 -9.32 1.26
CA SER A 130 0.11 -9.52 2.35
C SER A 130 0.67 -10.28 3.55
N ARG A 131 1.72 -11.09 3.33
CA ARG A 131 2.46 -11.83 4.37
C ARG A 131 3.50 -11.00 5.14
N SER A 132 3.68 -9.72 4.81
CA SER A 132 4.64 -8.84 5.50
C SER A 132 4.24 -8.59 6.95
N ASP A 133 5.21 -8.37 7.84
CA ASP A 133 4.95 -7.95 9.23
C ASP A 133 4.13 -6.65 9.29
N VAL A 134 4.38 -5.75 8.34
CA VAL A 134 3.59 -4.54 8.11
C VAL A 134 3.22 -4.48 6.63
N TRP A 135 1.99 -4.81 6.33
CA TRP A 135 1.50 -4.80 4.95
C TRP A 135 1.28 -3.39 4.43
N VAL A 136 1.89 -3.01 3.31
CA VAL A 136 1.83 -1.65 2.73
C VAL A 136 1.48 -1.74 1.24
N PRO A 137 0.26 -2.14 0.90
CA PRO A 137 -0.19 -2.20 -0.49
C PRO A 137 -0.46 -0.81 -1.07
N TYR A 138 -0.68 -0.76 -2.37
CA TYR A 138 -1.27 0.40 -3.04
C TYR A 138 -2.80 0.45 -2.91
N LEU A 139 -3.42 -0.57 -2.31
CA LEU A 139 -4.87 -0.63 -2.09
C LEU A 139 -5.34 0.62 -1.36
N PRO A 140 -6.30 1.37 -1.91
CA PRO A 140 -6.82 2.58 -1.29
C PRO A 140 -7.62 2.29 -0.02
N ARG A 141 -7.62 3.24 0.93
CA ARG A 141 -8.44 3.20 2.14
C ARG A 141 -9.91 3.52 1.85
N ALA A 142 -10.80 3.27 2.82
CA ALA A 142 -12.25 3.38 2.67
C ALA A 142 -12.74 4.74 2.12
N VAL A 143 -12.14 5.85 2.54
CA VAL A 143 -12.51 7.18 2.05
C VAL A 143 -12.36 7.30 0.53
N TRP A 144 -11.28 6.72 -0.03
CA TRP A 144 -11.06 6.73 -1.47
C TRP A 144 -12.14 5.93 -2.23
N TRP A 145 -12.54 4.77 -1.71
CA TRP A 145 -13.61 3.94 -2.30
C TRP A 145 -14.95 4.70 -2.28
N LYS A 146 -15.26 5.36 -1.17
CA LYS A 146 -16.44 6.22 -1.06
C LYS A 146 -16.44 7.32 -2.14
N ASP A 147 -15.32 8.01 -2.31
CA ASP A 147 -15.16 9.07 -3.30
C ASP A 147 -15.29 8.53 -4.73
N ALA A 148 -14.66 7.38 -5.02
CA ALA A 148 -14.74 6.73 -6.32
C ALA A 148 -16.17 6.32 -6.67
N LEU A 149 -16.92 5.75 -5.72
CA LEU A 149 -18.33 5.36 -5.90
C LEU A 149 -19.24 6.57 -6.10
N ALA A 150 -19.00 7.67 -5.41
CA ALA A 150 -19.79 8.89 -5.49
C ALA A 150 -19.52 9.71 -6.78
N ARG A 151 -18.34 9.52 -7.39
CA ARG A 151 -17.95 10.30 -8.57
C ARG A 151 -18.77 9.89 -9.79
N PRO A 152 -19.40 10.85 -10.50
CA PRO A 152 -20.16 10.53 -11.71
C PRO A 152 -19.25 10.05 -12.85
N ILE A 153 -19.75 9.11 -13.64
CA ILE A 153 -19.10 8.71 -14.89
C ILE A 153 -19.39 9.80 -15.92
N VAL A 154 -18.34 10.42 -16.46
CA VAL A 154 -18.48 11.46 -17.48
C VAL A 154 -18.53 10.87 -18.88
N PRO A 155 -19.11 11.61 -19.88
CA PRO A 155 -19.13 11.17 -21.26
C PRO A 155 -17.73 10.87 -21.81
N LYS A 156 -17.61 9.80 -22.59
CA LYS A 156 -16.37 9.38 -23.26
C LYS A 156 -16.22 10.14 -24.57
N THR A 157 -15.41 11.19 -24.57
CA THR A 157 -15.34 12.19 -25.65
C THR A 157 -14.11 12.09 -26.53
N GLU A 158 -13.09 11.32 -26.12
CA GLU A 158 -11.87 11.17 -26.93
C GLU A 158 -12.10 10.16 -28.08
N GLU A 159 -11.57 10.49 -29.26
CA GLU A 159 -11.67 9.62 -30.45
C GLU A 159 -10.94 8.29 -30.24
N ALA A 160 -9.76 8.32 -29.60
CA ALA A 160 -9.07 7.12 -29.21
C ALA A 160 -9.78 6.50 -27.99
N PRO A 161 -10.30 5.27 -28.07
CA PRO A 161 -11.05 4.69 -26.96
C PRO A 161 -10.16 4.31 -25.78
N VAL A 162 -8.85 4.20 -25.97
CA VAL A 162 -7.89 3.67 -24.99
C VAL A 162 -6.90 4.75 -24.56
N ALA A 163 -6.76 4.99 -23.24
CA ALA A 163 -5.72 5.82 -22.64
C ALA A 163 -4.54 4.98 -22.15
N LEU A 164 -3.31 5.53 -22.25
CA LEU A 164 -2.11 4.97 -21.65
C LEU A 164 -1.33 6.06 -20.92
N PHE A 165 -1.05 5.85 -19.63
CA PHE A 165 -0.15 6.68 -18.83
C PHE A 165 1.07 5.87 -18.39
N GLN A 166 2.07 5.74 -19.23
CA GLN A 166 3.29 5.00 -18.93
C GLN A 166 4.53 5.87 -19.19
N SER A 167 5.35 6.08 -18.15
CA SER A 167 6.62 6.82 -18.29
C SER A 167 7.86 5.94 -18.12
N ALA A 168 7.77 4.84 -17.34
CA ALA A 168 8.87 3.93 -17.12
C ALA A 168 8.95 2.84 -18.20
N GLY A 169 10.15 2.61 -18.73
CA GLY A 169 10.41 1.56 -19.73
C GLY A 169 10.54 0.14 -19.15
N LEU A 170 10.28 -0.07 -17.83
CA LEU A 170 10.33 -1.40 -17.22
C LEU A 170 9.23 -2.29 -17.83
N ASN A 171 9.60 -3.50 -18.26
CA ASN A 171 8.75 -4.41 -19.03
C ASN A 171 8.86 -5.87 -18.58
N TYR A 172 8.95 -6.12 -17.28
CA TYR A 172 9.01 -7.51 -16.79
C TYR A 172 7.67 -8.26 -16.94
N SER A 173 6.57 -7.54 -17.12
CA SER A 173 5.24 -8.11 -17.38
C SER A 173 4.94 -8.34 -18.86
N GLY A 174 5.76 -7.86 -19.80
CA GLY A 174 5.43 -7.84 -21.22
C GLY A 174 4.47 -6.70 -21.64
N ARG A 175 4.13 -5.78 -20.73
CA ARG A 175 3.17 -4.70 -20.98
C ARG A 175 3.52 -3.81 -22.16
N VAL A 176 4.83 -3.64 -22.44
CA VAL A 176 5.33 -2.83 -23.56
C VAL A 176 4.99 -3.51 -24.88
N ASP A 177 5.18 -4.83 -24.96
CA ASP A 177 4.93 -5.61 -26.15
C ASP A 177 3.42 -5.67 -26.43
N LEU A 178 2.62 -5.92 -25.38
CA LEU A 178 1.16 -5.90 -25.49
C LEU A 178 0.63 -4.54 -25.96
N ALA A 179 1.11 -3.44 -25.39
CA ALA A 179 0.68 -2.10 -25.80
C ALA A 179 1.08 -1.78 -27.26
N ASN A 180 2.24 -2.26 -27.70
CA ASN A 180 2.71 -2.09 -29.07
C ASN A 180 1.84 -2.85 -30.08
N GLU A 181 1.54 -4.12 -29.77
CA GLU A 181 0.71 -4.95 -30.64
C GLU A 181 -0.74 -4.44 -30.64
N LEU A 182 -1.31 -4.12 -29.48
CA LEU A 182 -2.68 -3.60 -29.38
C LEU A 182 -2.87 -2.30 -30.19
N ALA A 183 -1.86 -1.42 -30.19
CA ALA A 183 -1.90 -0.16 -30.94
C ALA A 183 -1.93 -0.33 -32.48
N ARG A 184 -1.71 -1.54 -33.00
CA ARG A 184 -1.89 -1.86 -34.44
C ARG A 184 -3.36 -2.10 -34.80
N HIS A 185 -4.20 -2.41 -33.81
CA HIS A 185 -5.59 -2.82 -33.99
C HIS A 185 -6.60 -1.78 -33.48
N ILE A 186 -6.22 -0.96 -32.49
CA ILE A 186 -7.10 0.04 -31.90
C ILE A 186 -6.31 1.30 -31.57
N LYS A 187 -6.94 2.48 -31.69
CA LYS A 187 -6.31 3.76 -31.35
C LYS A 187 -6.04 3.86 -29.86
N ILE A 188 -4.81 4.25 -29.48
CA ILE A 188 -4.37 4.47 -28.12
C ILE A 188 -3.76 5.87 -28.00
N ASP A 189 -4.30 6.69 -27.10
CA ASP A 189 -3.68 7.94 -26.70
C ASP A 189 -2.70 7.71 -25.55
N SER A 190 -1.39 7.90 -25.81
CA SER A 190 -0.33 7.74 -24.82
C SER A 190 0.16 9.10 -24.32
N TYR A 191 -0.08 9.38 -23.05
CA TYR A 191 0.22 10.65 -22.37
C TYR A 191 1.53 10.62 -21.59
N GLY A 192 2.03 9.43 -21.23
CA GLY A 192 3.32 9.26 -20.57
C GLY A 192 4.50 9.44 -21.51
N ARG A 193 5.74 9.32 -21.00
CA ARG A 193 6.95 9.39 -21.83
C ARG A 193 7.08 8.24 -22.81
N TYR A 194 6.51 7.07 -22.47
CA TYR A 194 6.53 5.90 -23.35
C TYR A 194 5.51 6.07 -24.46
N ARG A 195 5.97 5.99 -25.73
CA ARG A 195 5.13 6.17 -26.95
C ARG A 195 4.24 7.42 -26.92
N HIS A 196 4.76 8.50 -26.34
CA HIS A 196 4.03 9.76 -26.23
C HIS A 196 3.51 10.21 -27.59
N ASN A 197 2.19 10.28 -27.75
CA ASN A 197 1.51 10.75 -28.96
C ASN A 197 0.42 11.78 -28.68
N ARG A 198 0.11 12.02 -27.40
CA ARG A 198 -0.92 12.97 -26.97
C ARG A 198 -0.49 13.71 -25.70
N SER A 199 -0.67 15.01 -25.67
CA SER A 199 -0.44 15.83 -24.47
C SER A 199 -1.74 16.03 -23.70
N VAL A 200 -1.64 16.16 -22.36
CA VAL A 200 -2.77 16.54 -21.52
C VAL A 200 -3.23 17.96 -21.86
N SER A 201 -4.52 18.24 -21.69
CA SER A 201 -5.07 19.57 -21.91
C SER A 201 -4.87 20.45 -20.66
N GLY A 202 -4.31 21.65 -20.85
CA GLY A 202 -4.09 22.61 -19.77
C GLY A 202 -2.90 22.26 -18.84
N PRO A 203 -2.83 22.91 -17.67
CA PRO A 203 -1.76 22.69 -16.70
C PRO A 203 -1.77 21.26 -16.15
N ASP A 204 -0.61 20.65 -16.04
CA ASP A 204 -0.48 19.34 -15.39
C ASP A 204 -0.49 19.51 -13.85
N LEU A 205 -1.60 19.10 -13.24
CA LEU A 205 -1.81 19.06 -11.79
C LEU A 205 -1.56 17.66 -11.21
N GLY A 206 -0.78 16.83 -11.90
CA GLY A 206 -0.41 15.49 -11.47
C GLY A 206 -1.59 14.52 -11.53
N SER A 207 -1.88 13.84 -10.40
CA SER A 207 -2.93 12.82 -10.34
C SER A 207 -4.31 13.32 -10.77
N LYS A 208 -4.66 14.56 -10.47
CA LYS A 208 -5.93 15.17 -10.88
C LYS A 208 -6.05 15.21 -12.40
N THR A 209 -5.06 15.78 -13.08
CA THR A 209 -5.04 15.86 -14.56
C THR A 209 -5.06 14.47 -15.20
N LYS A 210 -4.30 13.51 -14.63
CA LYS A 210 -4.30 12.12 -15.08
C LYS A 210 -5.71 11.51 -15.03
N ILE A 211 -6.39 11.60 -13.88
CA ILE A 211 -7.73 11.04 -13.69
C ILE A 211 -8.75 11.72 -14.62
N GLU A 212 -8.74 13.04 -14.73
CA GLU A 212 -9.63 13.78 -15.61
C GLU A 212 -9.40 13.47 -17.11
N THR A 213 -8.16 13.18 -17.48
CA THR A 213 -7.82 12.76 -18.84
C THR A 213 -8.30 11.34 -19.11
N ILE A 214 -8.00 10.38 -18.22
CA ILE A 214 -8.47 9.00 -18.33
C ILE A 214 -10.00 8.95 -18.42
N ALA A 215 -10.71 9.78 -17.66
CA ALA A 215 -12.17 9.80 -17.58
C ALA A 215 -12.86 10.01 -18.95
N ARG A 216 -12.19 10.65 -19.90
CA ARG A 216 -12.74 10.90 -21.24
C ARG A 216 -12.58 9.74 -22.22
N HIS A 217 -11.82 8.69 -21.85
CA HIS A 217 -11.63 7.47 -22.64
C HIS A 217 -12.55 6.33 -22.15
N LYS A 218 -12.88 5.40 -23.03
CA LYS A 218 -13.65 4.19 -22.66
C LYS A 218 -12.81 3.24 -21.82
N PHE A 219 -11.53 3.07 -22.16
CA PHE A 219 -10.61 2.12 -21.54
C PHE A 219 -9.32 2.80 -21.10
N CYS A 220 -8.66 2.22 -20.09
CA CYS A 220 -7.32 2.64 -19.68
C CYS A 220 -6.42 1.41 -19.55
N LEU A 221 -5.23 1.43 -20.15
CA LEU A 221 -4.22 0.38 -19.97
C LEU A 221 -3.62 0.51 -18.56
N ALA A 222 -4.16 -0.28 -17.63
CA ALA A 222 -3.73 -0.36 -16.23
C ALA A 222 -2.77 -1.54 -16.03
N MET A 223 -1.64 -1.50 -16.75
CA MET A 223 -0.69 -2.62 -16.79
C MET A 223 0.50 -2.40 -15.87
N GLU A 224 0.75 -3.36 -14.99
CA GLU A 224 1.90 -3.33 -14.09
C GLU A 224 3.22 -3.53 -14.85
N ASN A 225 4.32 -3.05 -14.27
CA ASN A 225 5.63 -3.25 -14.83
C ASN A 225 6.21 -4.66 -14.58
N SER A 226 5.57 -5.40 -13.69
CA SER A 226 5.96 -6.75 -13.25
C SER A 226 4.72 -7.57 -12.89
N ILE A 227 4.80 -8.88 -13.05
CA ILE A 227 3.77 -9.84 -12.60
C ILE A 227 4.26 -10.45 -11.30
N GLU A 228 3.66 -10.05 -10.18
CA GLU A 228 3.97 -10.55 -8.84
C GLU A 228 2.69 -10.53 -8.01
N ALA A 229 2.47 -11.54 -7.17
CA ALA A 229 1.30 -11.58 -6.29
C ALA A 229 1.26 -10.35 -5.36
N ASP A 230 0.08 -9.86 -5.07
CA ASP A 230 -0.18 -8.66 -4.25
C ASP A 230 0.32 -7.33 -4.87
N TYR A 231 1.00 -7.36 -6.02
CA TYR A 231 1.51 -6.15 -6.66
C TYR A 231 0.46 -5.51 -7.58
N VAL A 232 -0.56 -4.96 -6.94
CA VAL A 232 -1.66 -4.20 -7.58
C VAL A 232 -1.49 -2.74 -7.22
N THR A 233 -1.06 -1.92 -8.20
CA THR A 233 -0.67 -0.53 -7.91
C THR A 233 -1.77 0.48 -8.26
N GLU A 234 -1.46 1.77 -8.15
CA GLU A 234 -2.37 2.87 -8.43
C GLU A 234 -3.03 2.83 -9.82
N LYS A 235 -2.51 2.06 -10.75
CA LYS A 235 -2.94 2.09 -12.16
C LYS A 235 -4.39 1.67 -12.34
N ILE A 236 -4.80 0.58 -11.69
CA ILE A 236 -6.17 0.09 -11.78
C ILE A 236 -7.13 1.00 -11.00
N TYR A 237 -6.67 1.50 -9.86
CA TYR A 237 -7.46 2.42 -9.01
C TYR A 237 -7.68 3.78 -9.67
N ASP A 238 -6.68 4.30 -10.38
CA ASP A 238 -6.83 5.55 -11.16
C ASP A 238 -7.91 5.41 -12.24
N ALA A 239 -8.02 4.25 -12.89
CA ALA A 239 -9.08 3.98 -13.86
C ALA A 239 -10.46 3.91 -13.19
N PHE A 240 -10.58 3.28 -12.02
CA PHE A 240 -11.82 3.27 -11.24
C PHE A 240 -12.24 4.68 -10.80
N MET A 241 -11.31 5.48 -10.29
CA MET A 241 -11.58 6.87 -9.91
C MET A 241 -12.00 7.70 -11.12
N ALA A 242 -11.46 7.41 -12.28
CA ALA A 242 -11.83 8.07 -13.54
C ALA A 242 -13.19 7.62 -14.09
N GLY A 243 -13.81 6.56 -13.55
CA GLY A 243 -15.01 5.95 -14.13
C GLY A 243 -14.73 5.41 -15.55
N THR A 244 -13.60 4.74 -15.73
CA THR A 244 -13.11 4.18 -17.00
C THR A 244 -12.79 2.71 -16.78
N VAL A 245 -13.08 1.85 -17.76
CA VAL A 245 -12.82 0.40 -17.64
C VAL A 245 -11.33 0.13 -17.77
N PRO A 246 -10.67 -0.43 -16.73
CA PRO A 246 -9.27 -0.80 -16.83
C PRO A 246 -9.06 -2.05 -17.68
N ILE A 247 -8.03 -2.02 -18.53
CA ILE A 247 -7.45 -3.20 -19.16
C ILE A 247 -6.22 -3.55 -18.33
N TYR A 248 -6.31 -4.62 -17.53
CA TYR A 248 -5.31 -4.95 -16.55
C TYR A 248 -4.37 -6.07 -17.01
N LEU A 249 -3.09 -5.91 -16.72
CA LEU A 249 -2.07 -6.96 -16.81
C LEU A 249 -1.16 -6.80 -15.59
N GLY A 250 -1.13 -7.78 -14.69
CA GLY A 250 -0.34 -7.66 -13.45
C GLY A 250 -0.49 -8.84 -12.51
N ALA A 251 -0.76 -8.56 -11.23
CA ALA A 251 -0.84 -9.55 -10.16
C ALA A 251 -1.84 -10.67 -10.49
N PRO A 252 -1.46 -11.95 -10.33
CA PRO A 252 -2.35 -13.07 -10.63
C PRO A 252 -3.53 -13.19 -9.67
N ASN A 253 -3.46 -12.50 -8.53
CA ASN A 253 -4.52 -12.46 -7.52
C ASN A 253 -5.21 -11.08 -7.43
N VAL A 254 -5.29 -10.35 -8.54
CA VAL A 254 -5.91 -9.02 -8.59
C VAL A 254 -7.37 -9.02 -8.07
N ASP A 255 -8.11 -10.12 -8.25
CA ASP A 255 -9.48 -10.27 -7.78
C ASP A 255 -9.65 -10.13 -6.26
N GLU A 256 -8.56 -10.28 -5.49
CA GLU A 256 -8.57 -10.01 -4.06
C GLU A 256 -8.52 -8.51 -3.72
N PHE A 257 -8.25 -7.65 -4.70
CA PHE A 257 -7.97 -6.22 -4.54
C PHE A 257 -8.99 -5.31 -5.21
N VAL A 258 -9.90 -5.88 -6.01
CA VAL A 258 -10.86 -5.13 -6.82
C VAL A 258 -12.25 -5.79 -6.80
N PRO A 259 -13.33 -5.07 -7.12
CA PRO A 259 -14.64 -5.65 -7.31
C PRO A 259 -14.67 -6.63 -8.49
N GLU A 260 -15.51 -7.65 -8.39
CA GLU A 260 -15.77 -8.59 -9.49
C GLU A 260 -16.30 -7.87 -10.74
N HIS A 261 -15.91 -8.36 -11.91
CA HIS A 261 -16.33 -7.81 -13.22
C HIS A 261 -16.08 -6.31 -13.40
N SER A 262 -15.06 -5.75 -12.71
CA SER A 262 -14.75 -4.32 -12.79
C SER A 262 -13.64 -3.97 -13.79
N PHE A 263 -12.96 -4.96 -14.36
CA PHE A 263 -11.82 -4.78 -15.26
C PHE A 263 -11.79 -5.87 -16.36
N ILE A 264 -11.01 -5.60 -17.39
CA ILE A 264 -10.72 -6.57 -18.47
C ILE A 264 -9.33 -7.15 -18.17
N ASP A 265 -9.27 -8.47 -17.92
CA ASP A 265 -8.00 -9.17 -17.77
C ASP A 265 -7.35 -9.39 -19.13
N ALA A 266 -6.28 -8.66 -19.42
CA ALA A 266 -5.56 -8.78 -20.67
C ALA A 266 -4.88 -10.15 -20.84
N SER A 267 -4.58 -10.86 -19.74
CA SER A 267 -3.98 -12.19 -19.79
C SER A 267 -4.94 -13.31 -20.22
N ALA A 268 -6.24 -13.03 -20.20
CA ALA A 268 -7.27 -13.98 -20.66
C ALA A 268 -7.36 -14.10 -22.20
N PHE A 269 -6.70 -13.22 -22.94
CA PHE A 269 -6.73 -13.20 -24.40
C PHE A 269 -5.49 -13.86 -25.00
N ALA A 270 -5.69 -14.69 -26.02
CA ALA A 270 -4.60 -15.38 -26.71
C ALA A 270 -3.68 -14.42 -27.49
N SER A 271 -4.20 -13.27 -27.94
CA SER A 271 -3.46 -12.27 -28.67
C SER A 271 -3.98 -10.84 -28.44
N ALA A 272 -3.16 -9.85 -28.77
CA ALA A 272 -3.59 -8.45 -28.79
C ALA A 272 -4.70 -8.18 -29.81
N SER A 273 -4.78 -8.95 -30.89
CA SER A 273 -5.86 -8.89 -31.88
C SER A 273 -7.19 -9.33 -31.26
N ASP A 274 -7.19 -10.43 -30.47
CA ASP A 274 -8.41 -10.91 -29.80
C ASP A 274 -8.89 -9.91 -28.73
N LEU A 275 -7.95 -9.34 -27.97
CA LEU A 275 -8.27 -8.26 -27.04
C LEU A 275 -8.87 -7.06 -27.78
N ALA A 276 -8.27 -6.64 -28.91
CA ALA A 276 -8.79 -5.53 -29.70
C ALA A 276 -10.19 -5.79 -30.23
N ALA A 277 -10.44 -7.01 -30.73
CA ALA A 277 -11.77 -7.43 -31.21
C ALA A 277 -12.81 -7.36 -30.08
N TYR A 278 -12.44 -7.81 -28.88
CA TYR A 278 -13.28 -7.69 -27.69
C TYR A 278 -13.58 -6.22 -27.31
N LEU A 279 -12.56 -5.34 -27.33
CA LEU A 279 -12.75 -3.92 -27.08
C LEU A 279 -13.67 -3.28 -28.13
N GLN A 280 -13.54 -3.64 -29.39
CA GLN A 280 -14.41 -3.17 -30.48
C GLN A 280 -15.86 -3.64 -30.28
N HIS A 281 -16.05 -4.89 -29.83
CA HIS A 281 -17.36 -5.39 -29.43
C HIS A 281 -18.00 -4.53 -28.34
N LEU A 282 -17.26 -4.25 -27.24
CA LEU A 282 -17.74 -3.40 -26.15
C LEU A 282 -18.04 -1.97 -26.61
N ILE A 283 -17.31 -1.45 -27.58
CA ILE A 283 -17.59 -0.13 -28.17
C ILE A 283 -18.92 -0.15 -28.94
N ALA A 284 -19.21 -1.23 -29.64
CA ALA A 284 -20.42 -1.42 -30.45
C ALA A 284 -21.65 -1.81 -29.60
N THR A 285 -21.45 -2.37 -28.42
CA THR A 285 -22.50 -2.90 -27.54
C THR A 285 -22.50 -2.18 -26.20
N PRO A 286 -23.22 -1.03 -26.07
CA PRO A 286 -23.19 -0.22 -24.84
C PRO A 286 -23.57 -1.00 -23.59
N GLN A 287 -24.51 -1.93 -23.66
CA GLN A 287 -24.94 -2.72 -22.49
C GLN A 287 -23.80 -3.56 -21.91
N ASP A 288 -23.01 -4.21 -22.77
CA ASP A 288 -21.87 -5.03 -22.33
C ASP A 288 -20.76 -4.17 -21.76
N TYR A 289 -20.56 -2.96 -22.31
CA TYR A 289 -19.62 -1.99 -21.77
C TYR A 289 -20.07 -1.46 -20.41
N GLU A 290 -21.33 -1.11 -20.25
CA GLU A 290 -21.92 -0.57 -19.01
C GLU A 290 -21.92 -1.59 -17.89
N ALA A 291 -22.00 -2.89 -18.18
CA ALA A 291 -21.93 -3.96 -17.20
C ALA A 291 -20.62 -3.94 -16.37
N TYR A 292 -19.53 -3.39 -16.92
CA TYR A 292 -18.27 -3.18 -16.17
C TYR A 292 -18.37 -2.16 -15.03
N PHE A 293 -19.48 -1.43 -14.92
CA PHE A 293 -19.73 -0.46 -13.86
C PHE A 293 -20.77 -0.94 -12.84
N ASP A 294 -21.37 -2.13 -13.02
CA ASP A 294 -22.39 -2.69 -12.12
C ASP A 294 -21.93 -2.78 -10.66
N TRP A 295 -20.63 -3.02 -10.46
CA TRP A 295 -20.03 -3.07 -9.13
C TRP A 295 -20.23 -1.78 -8.32
N ARG A 296 -20.42 -0.63 -8.99
CA ARG A 296 -20.59 0.68 -8.35
C ARG A 296 -21.92 0.80 -7.61
N SER A 297 -22.91 0.00 -7.99
CA SER A 297 -24.23 -0.06 -7.37
C SER A 297 -24.39 -1.22 -6.36
N LYS A 298 -23.35 -2.04 -6.21
CA LYS A 298 -23.34 -3.21 -5.32
C LYS A 298 -22.42 -2.96 -4.12
N PRO A 299 -22.64 -3.64 -2.99
CA PRO A 299 -21.67 -3.66 -1.89
C PRO A 299 -20.32 -4.19 -2.39
N LEU A 300 -19.22 -3.61 -1.89
CA LEU A 300 -17.89 -4.17 -2.16
C LEU A 300 -17.79 -5.59 -1.57
N PRO A 301 -17.05 -6.52 -2.22
CA PRO A 301 -16.85 -7.88 -1.72
C PRO A 301 -16.27 -7.89 -0.29
N ASP A 302 -16.72 -8.81 0.55
CA ASP A 302 -16.34 -8.89 1.96
C ASP A 302 -14.82 -9.02 2.18
N ASN A 303 -14.14 -9.78 1.31
CA ASN A 303 -12.69 -9.93 1.35
C ASN A 303 -11.98 -8.59 1.08
N LEU A 304 -12.45 -7.81 0.10
CA LEU A 304 -11.94 -6.48 -0.20
C LEU A 304 -12.22 -5.51 0.96
N VAL A 305 -13.43 -5.53 1.52
CA VAL A 305 -13.79 -4.70 2.69
C VAL A 305 -12.86 -4.98 3.88
N LYS A 306 -12.60 -6.25 4.20
CA LYS A 306 -11.67 -6.64 5.27
C LYS A 306 -10.26 -6.14 5.02
N ARG A 307 -9.76 -6.25 3.78
CA ARG A 307 -8.45 -5.71 3.38
C ARG A 307 -8.40 -4.19 3.57
N VAL A 308 -9.40 -3.47 3.06
CA VAL A 308 -9.50 -2.01 3.20
C VAL A 308 -9.53 -1.59 4.68
N GLN A 309 -10.34 -2.26 5.51
CA GLN A 309 -10.41 -1.98 6.95
C GLN A 309 -9.08 -2.18 7.66
N SER A 310 -8.28 -3.17 7.26
CA SER A 310 -6.94 -3.39 7.84
C SER A 310 -5.96 -2.23 7.58
N LEU A 311 -6.27 -1.34 6.65
CA LEU A 311 -5.46 -0.18 6.26
C LEU A 311 -5.89 1.13 6.92
N GLU A 312 -6.96 1.15 7.72
CA GLU A 312 -7.45 2.37 8.38
C GLU A 312 -6.40 2.98 9.32
N THR A 313 -5.68 2.13 10.04
CA THR A 313 -4.48 2.57 10.77
C THR A 313 -3.34 2.81 9.78
N PRO A 314 -2.74 4.03 9.75
CA PRO A 314 -1.64 4.36 8.84
C PRO A 314 -0.46 3.38 8.96
N ALA A 315 0.24 3.13 7.86
CA ALA A 315 1.30 2.12 7.78
C ALA A 315 2.41 2.31 8.83
N PHE A 316 2.84 3.55 9.07
CA PHE A 316 3.88 3.81 10.08
C PHE A 316 3.34 3.63 11.50
N CYS A 317 2.07 3.89 11.77
CA CYS A 317 1.46 3.58 13.06
C CYS A 317 1.37 2.07 13.30
N ARG A 318 1.07 1.29 12.25
CA ARG A 318 1.14 -0.19 12.31
C ARG A 318 2.58 -0.68 12.55
N LEU A 319 3.57 -0.04 11.92
CA LEU A 319 4.99 -0.32 12.24
C LEU A 319 5.30 -0.02 13.71
N MET A 320 4.84 1.10 14.25
CA MET A 320 5.00 1.44 15.68
C MET A 320 4.40 0.36 16.58
N SER A 321 3.20 -0.15 16.25
CA SER A 321 2.56 -1.25 16.98
C SER A 321 3.44 -2.49 16.99
N VAL A 322 3.93 -2.91 15.82
CA VAL A 322 4.78 -4.11 15.70
C VAL A 322 6.08 -3.96 16.51
N VAL A 323 6.71 -2.78 16.44
CA VAL A 323 7.94 -2.50 17.21
C VAL A 323 7.67 -2.56 18.71
N ARG A 324 6.60 -1.93 19.19
CA ARG A 324 6.21 -1.96 20.60
C ARG A 324 5.92 -3.38 21.08
N GLN A 325 5.08 -4.11 20.35
CA GLN A 325 4.76 -5.50 20.69
C GLN A 325 6.01 -6.37 20.82
N ARG A 326 6.98 -6.21 19.89
CA ARG A 326 8.24 -6.96 19.94
C ARG A 326 9.14 -6.52 21.10
N LEU A 327 9.11 -5.25 21.50
CA LEU A 327 9.84 -4.75 22.68
C LEU A 327 9.22 -5.27 23.98
N GLU A 328 7.90 -5.26 24.09
CA GLU A 328 7.14 -5.76 25.23
C GLU A 328 7.29 -7.27 25.42
N ALA A 329 7.30 -8.04 24.35
CA ALA A 329 7.51 -9.48 24.37
C ALA A 329 8.93 -9.89 24.73
N ARG A 330 9.85 -8.94 24.82
CA ARG A 330 11.26 -9.25 25.12
C ARG A 330 11.47 -9.50 26.60
N THR A 331 11.96 -10.70 26.94
CA THR A 331 12.19 -11.13 28.33
C THR A 331 13.51 -10.66 28.92
N SER A 332 14.46 -10.18 28.10
CA SER A 332 15.77 -9.71 28.56
C SER A 332 16.26 -8.51 27.74
N THR A 333 17.01 -7.61 28.35
CA THR A 333 17.69 -6.55 27.60
C THR A 333 18.85 -7.17 26.81
N PRO A 334 18.89 -7.01 25.49
CA PRO A 334 19.99 -7.51 24.69
C PRO A 334 21.31 -6.83 25.09
N SER A 335 22.31 -7.62 25.39
CA SER A 335 23.67 -7.17 25.67
C SER A 335 24.59 -7.55 24.51
N GLY A 336 25.69 -6.83 24.40
CA GLY A 336 26.72 -7.16 23.40
C GLY A 336 27.22 -5.99 22.61
N ARG A 337 28.07 -6.26 21.64
CA ARG A 337 28.65 -5.25 20.75
C ARG A 337 27.78 -5.12 19.49
N ARG A 338 27.80 -3.89 18.88
CA ARG A 338 27.22 -3.68 17.56
C ARG A 338 27.74 -4.71 16.55
N THR A 339 26.89 -5.16 15.66
CA THR A 339 27.28 -6.12 14.62
C THR A 339 28.18 -5.46 13.55
N LEU A 340 28.77 -6.31 12.70
CA LEU A 340 29.57 -5.82 11.55
C LEU A 340 28.78 -4.85 10.68
N PRO A 341 29.46 -3.89 10.03
CA PRO A 341 28.82 -2.89 9.21
C PRO A 341 28.05 -3.54 8.05
N PHE A 342 26.84 -3.05 7.85
CA PHE A 342 25.95 -3.40 6.73
C PHE A 342 25.67 -2.16 5.90
N GLY A 343 25.63 -2.28 4.59
CA GLY A 343 25.32 -1.17 3.71
C GLY A 343 25.99 -1.32 2.36
N TYR A 344 25.84 -0.32 1.50
CA TYR A 344 26.31 -0.38 0.12
C TYR A 344 27.84 -0.52 0.01
N ARG A 345 28.60 0.15 0.88
CA ARG A 345 30.06 0.06 0.91
C ARG A 345 30.53 -1.33 1.32
N SER A 346 29.93 -1.92 2.34
CA SER A 346 30.22 -3.30 2.77
C SER A 346 29.86 -4.31 1.71
N TYR A 347 28.74 -4.12 1.02
CA TYR A 347 28.35 -4.92 -0.14
C TYR A 347 29.40 -4.86 -1.26
N LEU A 348 29.85 -3.66 -1.66
CA LEU A 348 30.86 -3.49 -2.69
C LEU A 348 32.20 -4.14 -2.30
N ARG A 349 32.67 -3.95 -1.06
CA ARG A 349 33.91 -4.61 -0.57
C ARG A 349 33.81 -6.13 -0.68
N THR A 350 32.69 -6.71 -0.31
CA THR A 350 32.46 -8.15 -0.41
C THR A 350 32.45 -8.64 -1.85
N LYS A 351 31.80 -7.87 -2.76
CA LYS A 351 31.76 -8.17 -4.19
C LYS A 351 33.15 -8.13 -4.81
N LEU A 352 33.94 -7.13 -4.50
CA LEU A 352 35.32 -6.98 -4.98
C LEU A 352 36.24 -8.10 -4.48
N ARG A 353 36.13 -8.51 -3.20
CA ARG A 353 36.88 -9.64 -2.66
C ARG A 353 36.55 -10.96 -3.37
N ARG A 354 35.28 -11.20 -3.68
CA ARG A 354 34.83 -12.40 -4.44
C ARG A 354 35.34 -12.37 -5.88
N TRP A 355 35.37 -11.20 -6.52
CA TRP A 355 35.89 -11.05 -7.88
C TRP A 355 37.39 -11.33 -7.94
N ARG A 356 38.19 -10.75 -7.02
CA ARG A 356 39.65 -11.01 -6.93
C ARG A 356 40.01 -12.47 -6.71
N LYS A 357 39.14 -13.25 -6.03
CA LYS A 357 39.35 -14.70 -5.84
C LYS A 357 38.98 -15.54 -7.06
N LYS A 358 38.29 -14.98 -8.06
CA LYS A 358 37.90 -15.65 -9.30
C LYS A 358 38.81 -15.37 -10.49
N VAL A 359 39.71 -14.40 -10.37
CA VAL A 359 40.71 -14.10 -11.41
C VAL A 359 41.91 -15.00 -11.12
N PRO A 360 42.23 -16.00 -11.98
CA PRO A 360 43.45 -16.78 -11.85
C PRO A 360 44.64 -15.82 -12.04
N SER A 361 45.69 -16.01 -11.24
CA SER A 361 46.99 -15.33 -11.37
C SER A 361 47.65 -15.72 -12.66
#